data_1093a7919852b40b418012623e8bbf9c
#
_entry.id   1093a7919852b40b418012623e8bbf9c
#
_cell.length_a   1.000
_cell.length_b   1.000
_cell.length_c   1.000
_cell.angle_alpha   90.00
_cell.angle_beta   90.00
_cell.angle_gamma   90.00
#
_symmetry.space_group_name_H-M   'P 1'
#
loop_
_entity.id
_entity.type
_entity.pdbx_description
1 polymer ?
#
loop_
_entity_poly.entity_id
_entity_poly.type
_entity_poly.pdbx_seq_one_letter_code
_entity_poly.pdbx_strand_id
1 'polypeptide(L)'
;MWAEACGQIFFSLGICMGTMTSYSSFNPINKPIIGDGIKIALTNALISFIAGFACFSVVGYLVERDSPVSDKVASIGLAFVAYPAAIETMPSPNFWAIILGITLFTLGIDSSFSMLEAVSTVMSDAYMFRDMPRKLLALLLCLVGAISSIFFSYNWGFTYFDVVDHFLNVYLMLLIGILETAGVGWVYEANEIIEKGGPPVKTAVIIWAVGYWGSLFLCGILTFFVLPAHLVYFGPLLNVVFCVLAAVVSMAMSGLGCSGWYKTIFMGGVRKLGRVLTKLSKEVGNDKQEWWENPFEFYWGFMIKYWCPFAIF
;
A
#
# COMPACT_ATOMS: atom_id res chain seq x y z
N MET A 1 12.11 -12.80 -5.95
CA MET A 1 12.87 -11.54 -6.02
C MET A 1 12.00 -10.34 -6.35
N TRP A 2 11.33 -10.23 -7.54
CA TRP A 2 10.48 -9.07 -7.86
C TRP A 2 9.27 -8.91 -6.95
N ALA A 3 8.57 -10.01 -6.63
CA ALA A 3 7.43 -9.99 -5.71
C ALA A 3 7.82 -9.54 -4.29
N GLU A 4 8.94 -10.03 -3.79
CA GLU A 4 9.49 -9.62 -2.49
C GLU A 4 9.91 -8.15 -2.49
N ALA A 5 10.52 -7.67 -3.59
CA ALA A 5 10.88 -6.26 -3.72
C ALA A 5 9.63 -5.36 -3.76
N CYS A 6 8.57 -5.75 -4.47
CA CYS A 6 7.31 -5.05 -4.46
C CYS A 6 6.67 -5.04 -3.07
N GLY A 7 6.64 -6.17 -2.37
CA GLY A 7 6.14 -6.28 -1.00
C GLY A 7 6.91 -5.37 -0.04
N GLN A 8 8.24 -5.33 -0.16
CA GLN A 8 9.09 -4.45 0.65
C GLN A 8 8.81 -2.96 0.40
N ILE A 9 8.61 -2.55 -0.85
CA ILE A 9 8.26 -1.15 -1.18
C ILE A 9 6.88 -0.80 -0.65
N PHE A 10 5.92 -1.70 -0.77
CA PHE A 10 4.57 -1.54 -0.21
C PHE A 10 4.62 -1.28 1.30
N PHE A 11 5.36 -2.12 2.01
CA PHE A 11 5.55 -1.98 3.45
C PHE A 11 6.29 -0.69 3.82
N SER A 12 7.41 -0.41 3.15
CA SER A 12 8.27 0.75 3.44
C SER A 12 7.56 2.09 3.22
N LEU A 13 6.64 2.18 2.25
CA LEU A 13 5.82 3.37 2.02
C LEU A 13 4.60 3.45 2.95
N GLY A 14 4.31 2.43 3.74
CA GLY A 14 3.14 2.38 4.61
C GLY A 14 1.80 2.41 3.86
N ILE A 15 1.77 1.84 2.65
CA ILE A 15 0.56 1.76 1.82
C ILE A 15 -0.45 0.85 2.54
N CYS A 16 -1.72 1.22 2.53
CA CYS A 16 -2.80 0.49 3.21
C CYS A 16 -2.74 0.46 4.75
N MET A 17 -1.78 1.15 5.36
CA MET A 17 -1.68 1.26 6.83
C MET A 17 -2.44 2.47 7.41
N GLY A 18 -3.01 3.33 6.59
CA GLY A 18 -3.71 4.54 7.02
C GLY A 18 -2.80 5.68 7.49
N THR A 19 -1.48 5.48 7.62
CA THR A 19 -0.52 6.48 8.09
C THR A 19 -0.46 7.69 7.16
N MET A 20 -0.33 7.46 5.85
CA MET A 20 -0.31 8.54 4.86
C MET A 20 -1.64 9.29 4.79
N THR A 21 -2.76 8.60 4.95
CA THR A 21 -4.10 9.20 5.01
C THR A 21 -4.24 10.09 6.24
N SER A 22 -3.77 9.62 7.40
CA SER A 22 -3.76 10.39 8.64
C SER A 22 -2.91 11.65 8.50
N TYR A 23 -1.66 11.55 8.04
CA TYR A 23 -0.80 12.71 7.83
C TYR A 23 -1.34 13.69 6.80
N SER A 24 -1.96 13.20 5.73
CA SER A 24 -2.56 14.07 4.71
C SER A 24 -3.78 14.84 5.23
N SER A 25 -4.47 14.34 6.26
CA SER A 25 -5.61 15.03 6.88
C SER A 25 -5.23 16.36 7.54
N PHE A 26 -3.98 16.53 7.92
CA PHE A 26 -3.45 17.79 8.48
C PHE A 26 -2.99 18.80 7.42
N ASN A 27 -2.97 18.42 6.14
CA ASN A 27 -2.59 19.33 5.08
C ASN A 27 -3.76 20.27 4.71
N PRO A 28 -3.47 21.50 4.24
CA PRO A 28 -4.49 22.35 3.62
C PRO A 28 -5.15 21.67 2.42
N ILE A 29 -6.44 21.89 2.22
CA ILE A 29 -7.25 21.27 1.15
C ILE A 29 -6.65 21.48 -0.25
N ASN A 30 -5.98 22.61 -0.47
CA ASN A 30 -5.42 23.00 -1.78
C ASN A 30 -3.96 22.58 -1.99
N LYS A 31 -3.39 21.75 -1.10
CA LYS A 31 -1.99 21.35 -1.22
C LYS A 31 -1.80 20.37 -2.39
N PRO A 32 -0.77 20.55 -3.25
CA PRO A 32 -0.46 19.62 -4.33
C PRO A 32 0.04 18.27 -3.75
N ILE A 33 -0.80 17.22 -3.86
CA ILE A 33 -0.52 15.90 -3.28
C ILE A 33 0.33 15.00 -4.19
N ILE A 34 0.16 15.12 -5.52
CA ILE A 34 0.87 14.25 -6.48
C ILE A 34 2.37 14.49 -6.43
N GLY A 35 2.79 15.76 -6.44
CA GLY A 35 4.20 16.12 -6.36
C GLY A 35 4.87 15.64 -5.06
N ASP A 36 4.15 15.77 -3.94
CA ASP A 36 4.64 15.30 -2.64
C ASP A 36 4.70 13.76 -2.60
N GLY A 37 3.70 13.05 -3.14
CA GLY A 37 3.71 11.61 -3.25
C GLY A 37 4.90 11.07 -4.06
N ILE A 38 5.21 11.69 -5.20
CA ILE A 38 6.37 11.33 -6.02
C ILE A 38 7.68 11.58 -5.25
N LYS A 39 7.82 12.72 -4.57
CA LYS A 39 9.01 13.02 -3.77
C LYS A 39 9.20 12.00 -2.65
N ILE A 40 8.14 11.65 -1.93
CA ILE A 40 8.19 10.65 -0.87
C ILE A 40 8.65 9.30 -1.42
N ALA A 41 8.06 8.84 -2.52
CA ALA A 41 8.42 7.55 -3.13
C ALA A 41 9.89 7.54 -3.60
N LEU A 42 10.35 8.59 -4.27
CA LEU A 42 11.74 8.70 -4.74
C LEU A 42 12.73 8.81 -3.58
N THR A 43 12.42 9.60 -2.55
CA THR A 43 13.28 9.74 -1.37
C THR A 43 13.37 8.42 -0.62
N ASN A 44 12.26 7.71 -0.44
CA ASN A 44 12.24 6.38 0.18
C ASN A 44 13.10 5.38 -0.60
N ALA A 45 12.96 5.34 -1.92
CA ALA A 45 13.78 4.46 -2.77
C ALA A 45 15.27 4.80 -2.69
N LEU A 46 15.63 6.08 -2.72
CA LEU A 46 17.03 6.54 -2.62
C LEU A 46 17.64 6.17 -1.27
N ILE A 47 16.94 6.42 -0.17
CA ILE A 47 17.43 6.08 1.17
C ILE A 47 17.59 4.56 1.31
N SER A 48 16.61 3.77 0.84
CA SER A 48 16.70 2.31 0.85
C SER A 48 17.88 1.78 0.05
N PHE A 49 18.17 2.40 -1.10
CA PHE A 49 19.33 2.06 -1.94
C PHE A 49 20.65 2.35 -1.22
N ILE A 50 20.80 3.52 -0.59
CA ILE A 50 22.01 3.89 0.17
C ILE A 50 22.18 2.96 1.38
N ALA A 51 21.08 2.68 2.12
CA ALA A 51 21.10 1.76 3.26
C ALA A 51 21.50 0.33 2.84
N GLY A 52 21.10 -0.09 1.64
CA GLY A 52 21.51 -1.37 1.06
C GLY A 52 23.03 -1.51 0.94
N PHE A 53 23.73 -0.48 0.48
CA PHE A 53 25.22 -0.50 0.44
C PHE A 53 25.81 -0.67 1.83
N ALA A 54 25.30 0.04 2.84
CA ALA A 54 25.79 -0.08 4.20
C ALA A 54 25.58 -1.51 4.75
N CYS A 55 24.37 -2.06 4.55
CA CYS A 55 24.04 -3.43 4.98
C CYS A 55 24.94 -4.48 4.33
N PHE A 56 25.06 -4.45 2.99
CA PHE A 56 25.85 -5.44 2.27
C PHE A 56 27.36 -5.28 2.51
N SER A 57 27.85 -4.09 2.81
CA SER A 57 29.24 -3.90 3.24
C SER A 57 29.54 -4.59 4.55
N VAL A 58 28.62 -4.49 5.54
CA VAL A 58 28.73 -5.18 6.83
C VAL A 58 28.68 -6.70 6.64
N VAL A 59 27.72 -7.18 5.85
CA VAL A 59 27.57 -8.61 5.56
C VAL A 59 28.81 -9.16 4.86
N GLY A 60 29.29 -8.48 3.79
CA GLY A 60 30.48 -8.88 3.05
C GLY A 60 31.72 -8.97 3.94
N TYR A 61 31.89 -8.00 4.85
CA TYR A 61 32.97 -8.00 5.81
C TYR A 61 32.93 -9.20 6.79
N LEU A 62 31.72 -9.55 7.27
CA LEU A 62 31.55 -10.70 8.15
C LEU A 62 31.76 -12.04 7.43
N VAL A 63 31.34 -12.15 6.17
CA VAL A 63 31.54 -13.34 5.34
C VAL A 63 33.03 -13.55 5.07
N GLU A 64 33.79 -12.50 4.72
CA GLU A 64 35.23 -12.61 4.46
C GLU A 64 36.04 -13.05 5.68
N ARG A 65 35.53 -12.81 6.89
CA ARG A 65 36.17 -13.25 8.14
C ARG A 65 35.70 -14.61 8.65
N ASP A 66 34.96 -15.36 7.86
CA ASP A 66 34.37 -16.65 8.28
C ASP A 66 33.65 -16.57 9.64
N SER A 67 32.98 -15.42 9.88
CA SER A 67 32.26 -15.21 11.13
C SER A 67 31.09 -16.19 11.25
N PRO A 68 30.92 -16.90 12.39
CA PRO A 68 29.77 -17.79 12.60
C PRO A 68 28.42 -17.05 12.61
N VAL A 69 28.46 -15.74 12.54
CA VAL A 69 27.29 -14.86 12.47
C VAL A 69 26.80 -14.71 11.04
N SER A 70 27.61 -15.04 10.01
CA SER A 70 27.23 -14.90 8.61
C SER A 70 25.93 -15.63 8.24
N ASP A 71 25.64 -16.74 8.86
CA ASP A 71 24.42 -17.53 8.63
C ASP A 71 23.15 -16.92 9.27
N LYS A 72 23.31 -15.95 10.18
CA LYS A 72 22.23 -15.29 10.92
C LYS A 72 21.87 -13.88 10.39
N VAL A 73 22.27 -13.57 9.18
CA VAL A 73 22.17 -12.23 8.58
C VAL A 73 20.76 -11.90 8.08
N ALA A 74 19.76 -12.74 8.30
CA ALA A 74 18.39 -12.48 7.87
C ALA A 74 17.56 -11.77 8.95
N SER A 75 16.66 -10.89 8.51
CA SER A 75 15.65 -10.25 9.36
C SER A 75 16.25 -9.47 10.54
N ILE A 76 15.71 -9.63 11.74
CA ILE A 76 16.15 -8.97 12.98
C ILE A 76 17.61 -9.30 13.32
N GLY A 77 18.12 -10.47 12.91
CA GLY A 77 19.52 -10.85 13.08
C GLY A 77 20.51 -9.87 12.47
N LEU A 78 20.15 -9.20 11.37
CA LEU A 78 21.01 -8.17 10.77
C LEU A 78 21.23 -7.00 11.73
N ALA A 79 20.19 -6.47 12.34
CA ALA A 79 20.27 -5.30 13.20
C ALA A 79 20.90 -5.59 14.58
N PHE A 80 20.57 -6.73 15.19
CA PHE A 80 20.93 -7.02 16.58
C PHE A 80 22.09 -8.01 16.74
N VAL A 81 22.51 -8.69 15.68
CA VAL A 81 23.62 -9.64 15.72
C VAL A 81 24.74 -9.24 14.76
N ALA A 82 24.44 -9.01 13.47
CA ALA A 82 25.46 -8.73 12.48
C ALA A 82 26.11 -7.35 12.65
N TYR A 83 25.33 -6.28 12.84
CA TYR A 83 25.89 -4.94 13.08
C TYR A 83 26.74 -4.87 14.36
N PRO A 84 26.32 -5.35 15.54
CA PRO A 84 27.15 -5.39 16.72
C PRO A 84 28.45 -6.19 16.53
N ALA A 85 28.39 -7.36 15.85
CA ALA A 85 29.56 -8.16 15.57
C ALA A 85 30.58 -7.44 14.66
N ALA A 86 30.10 -6.67 13.67
CA ALA A 86 30.97 -5.83 12.85
C ALA A 86 31.57 -4.65 13.63
N ILE A 87 30.77 -4.02 14.51
CA ILE A 87 31.21 -2.89 15.35
C ILE A 87 32.31 -3.32 16.32
N GLU A 88 32.25 -4.52 16.86
CA GLU A 88 33.28 -5.06 17.76
C GLU A 88 34.67 -5.03 17.16
N THR A 89 34.77 -5.13 15.83
CA THR A 89 36.06 -5.10 15.11
C THR A 89 36.54 -3.67 14.76
N MET A 90 35.73 -2.65 14.98
CA MET A 90 36.06 -1.27 14.68
C MET A 90 36.90 -0.58 15.78
N PRO A 91 37.67 0.46 15.46
CA PRO A 91 38.32 1.28 16.47
C PRO A 91 37.24 1.99 17.32
N SER A 92 37.38 1.93 18.65
CA SER A 92 36.42 2.50 19.61
C SER A 92 35.00 1.88 19.53
N PRO A 93 34.84 0.56 19.72
CA PRO A 93 33.58 -0.14 19.50
C PRO A 93 32.43 0.39 20.37
N ASN A 94 32.73 0.83 21.58
CA ASN A 94 31.70 1.39 22.49
C ASN A 94 31.05 2.66 21.93
N PHE A 95 31.81 3.53 21.25
CA PHE A 95 31.29 4.73 20.62
C PHE A 95 30.29 4.38 19.50
N TRP A 96 30.66 3.45 18.63
CA TRP A 96 29.81 3.01 17.53
C TRP A 96 28.58 2.24 18.00
N ALA A 97 28.71 1.47 19.08
CA ALA A 97 27.57 0.76 19.68
C ALA A 97 26.52 1.74 20.25
N ILE A 98 26.97 2.84 20.88
CA ILE A 98 26.08 3.90 21.36
C ILE A 98 25.34 4.56 20.18
N ILE A 99 26.05 4.90 19.11
CA ILE A 99 25.45 5.48 17.88
C ILE A 99 24.43 4.52 17.28
N LEU A 100 24.75 3.23 17.15
CA LEU A 100 23.80 2.22 16.67
C LEU A 100 22.56 2.16 17.56
N GLY A 101 22.73 2.13 18.89
CA GLY A 101 21.63 2.12 19.84
C GLY A 101 20.70 3.33 19.69
N ILE A 102 21.27 4.54 19.60
CA ILE A 102 20.49 5.77 19.35
C ILE A 102 19.77 5.71 18.01
N THR A 103 20.44 5.22 16.96
CA THR A 103 19.85 5.11 15.62
C THR A 103 18.65 4.16 15.63
N LEU A 104 18.80 2.96 16.20
CA LEU A 104 17.71 1.99 16.29
C LEU A 104 16.54 2.50 17.14
N PHE A 105 16.85 3.19 18.25
CA PHE A 105 15.83 3.80 19.12
C PHE A 105 15.05 4.89 18.38
N THR A 106 15.73 5.80 17.68
CA THR A 106 15.07 6.89 16.95
C THR A 106 14.23 6.38 15.78
N LEU A 107 14.71 5.36 15.05
CA LEU A 107 13.95 4.72 13.98
C LEU A 107 12.69 4.00 14.53
N GLY A 108 12.81 3.33 15.67
CA GLY A 108 11.67 2.65 16.29
C GLY A 108 10.59 3.62 16.79
N ILE A 109 11.03 4.73 17.43
CA ILE A 109 10.09 5.71 17.99
C ILE A 109 9.33 6.48 16.92
N ASP A 110 9.97 6.81 15.79
CA ASP A 110 9.34 7.47 14.65
C ASP A 110 8.22 6.61 14.04
N SER A 111 8.49 5.34 13.80
CA SER A 111 7.47 4.40 13.31
C SER A 111 6.32 4.22 14.29
N SER A 112 6.62 4.18 15.59
CA SER A 112 5.60 4.08 16.64
C SER A 112 4.67 5.31 16.67
N PHE A 113 5.22 6.51 16.49
CA PHE A 113 4.43 7.73 16.40
C PHE A 113 3.52 7.73 15.18
N SER A 114 4.03 7.30 14.03
CA SER A 114 3.25 7.21 12.79
C SER A 114 2.05 6.28 12.92
N MET A 115 2.25 5.10 13.48
CA MET A 115 1.18 4.12 13.70
C MET A 115 0.17 4.61 14.75
N LEU A 116 0.66 5.19 15.85
CA LEU A 116 -0.20 5.75 16.89
C LEU A 116 -1.08 6.87 16.34
N GLU A 117 -0.53 7.77 15.53
CA GLU A 117 -1.27 8.88 14.94
C GLU A 117 -2.33 8.38 13.95
N ALA A 118 -2.03 7.34 13.15
CA ALA A 118 -3.00 6.74 12.26
C ALA A 118 -4.21 6.20 13.03
N VAL A 119 -3.98 5.42 14.07
CA VAL A 119 -5.05 4.85 14.92
C VAL A 119 -5.79 5.96 15.68
N SER A 120 -5.06 6.92 16.25
CA SER A 120 -5.63 8.05 16.99
C SER A 120 -6.56 8.89 16.13
N THR A 121 -6.18 9.17 14.87
CA THR A 121 -7.00 9.93 13.94
C THR A 121 -8.31 9.21 13.62
N VAL A 122 -8.24 7.92 13.27
CA VAL A 122 -9.45 7.11 12.99
C VAL A 122 -10.36 7.02 14.21
N MET A 123 -9.79 6.80 15.41
CA MET A 123 -10.57 6.69 16.63
C MET A 123 -11.21 8.03 17.03
N SER A 124 -10.52 9.16 16.84
CA SER A 124 -11.08 10.48 17.13
C SER A 124 -12.27 10.85 16.25
N ASP A 125 -12.34 10.27 15.04
CA ASP A 125 -13.48 10.45 14.13
C ASP A 125 -14.65 9.50 14.45
N ALA A 126 -14.39 8.43 15.21
CA ALA A 126 -15.43 7.49 15.60
C ALA A 126 -16.38 8.10 16.65
N TYR A 127 -17.68 7.86 16.48
CA TYR A 127 -18.73 8.40 17.35
C TYR A 127 -18.49 8.18 18.85
N MET A 128 -17.92 7.02 19.22
CA MET A 128 -17.65 6.65 20.61
C MET A 128 -16.56 7.50 21.27
N PHE A 129 -15.56 7.98 20.52
CA PHE A 129 -14.39 8.69 21.06
C PHE A 129 -14.33 10.17 20.65
N ARG A 130 -15.33 10.66 19.94
CA ARG A 130 -15.37 12.02 19.38
C ARG A 130 -15.22 13.12 20.43
N ASP A 131 -15.80 12.90 21.63
CA ASP A 131 -15.76 13.87 22.72
C ASP A 131 -14.53 13.71 23.64
N MET A 132 -13.68 12.70 23.36
CA MET A 132 -12.49 12.43 24.14
C MET A 132 -11.33 13.35 23.71
N PRO A 133 -10.62 14.01 24.66
CA PRO A 133 -9.46 14.80 24.29
C PRO A 133 -8.35 13.93 23.71
N ARG A 134 -7.76 14.35 22.59
CA ARG A 134 -6.70 13.59 21.87
C ARG A 134 -5.56 13.13 22.78
N LYS A 135 -5.18 13.93 23.79
CA LYS A 135 -4.14 13.57 24.75
C LYS A 135 -4.49 12.31 25.56
N LEU A 136 -5.76 12.19 25.99
CA LEU A 136 -6.22 11.03 26.74
C LEU A 136 -6.31 9.79 25.85
N LEU A 137 -6.79 9.96 24.62
CA LEU A 137 -6.83 8.89 23.62
C LEU A 137 -5.42 8.35 23.34
N ALA A 138 -4.45 9.23 23.08
CA ALA A 138 -3.06 8.84 22.88
C ALA A 138 -2.47 8.09 24.08
N LEU A 139 -2.75 8.58 25.32
CA LEU A 139 -2.32 7.90 26.54
C LEU A 139 -2.89 6.49 26.65
N LEU A 140 -4.19 6.32 26.38
CA LEU A 140 -4.84 5.00 26.40
C LEU A 140 -4.22 4.05 25.36
N LEU A 141 -3.99 4.53 24.14
CA LEU A 141 -3.33 3.75 23.09
C LEU A 141 -1.90 3.36 23.48
N CYS A 142 -1.15 4.27 24.08
CA CYS A 142 0.20 3.96 24.59
C CYS A 142 0.16 2.91 25.71
N LEU A 143 -0.82 2.97 26.62
CA LEU A 143 -0.99 1.97 27.68
C LEU A 143 -1.33 0.58 27.11
N VAL A 144 -2.25 0.52 26.16
CA VAL A 144 -2.58 -0.74 25.46
C VAL A 144 -1.36 -1.29 24.73
N GLY A 145 -0.60 -0.44 24.04
CA GLY A 145 0.65 -0.83 23.38
C GLY A 145 1.71 -1.33 24.37
N ALA A 146 1.86 -0.67 25.54
CA ALA A 146 2.78 -1.09 26.58
C ALA A 146 2.41 -2.47 27.17
N ILE A 147 1.13 -2.71 27.42
CA ILE A 147 0.65 -4.01 27.90
C ILE A 147 0.89 -5.11 26.84
N SER A 148 0.60 -4.80 25.58
CA SER A 148 0.86 -5.72 24.48
C SER A 148 2.35 -6.03 24.31
N SER A 149 3.24 -5.05 24.50
CA SER A 149 4.69 -5.25 24.38
C SER A 149 5.25 -6.19 25.44
N ILE A 150 4.65 -6.23 26.65
CA ILE A 150 5.03 -7.20 27.69
C ILE A 150 4.80 -8.63 27.18
N PHE A 151 3.69 -8.87 26.50
CA PHE A 151 3.36 -10.17 25.91
C PHE A 151 4.42 -10.65 24.90
N PHE A 152 4.91 -9.74 24.05
CA PHE A 152 5.94 -10.04 23.08
C PHE A 152 7.36 -10.21 23.69
N SER A 153 7.56 -9.81 24.93
CA SER A 153 8.86 -9.93 25.63
C SER A 153 9.14 -11.32 26.19
N TYR A 154 8.20 -12.24 26.15
CA TYR A 154 8.39 -13.64 26.56
C TYR A 154 9.20 -14.44 25.52
N ASN A 155 9.81 -15.57 25.94
CA ASN A 155 10.62 -16.42 25.05
C ASN A 155 9.93 -16.86 23.76
N TRP A 156 8.61 -17.07 23.80
CA TRP A 156 7.80 -17.41 22.63
C TRP A 156 7.30 -16.19 21.85
N GLY A 157 7.48 -15.00 22.41
CA GLY A 157 7.00 -13.74 21.81
C GLY A 157 7.59 -13.46 20.45
N PHE A 158 8.86 -13.81 20.22
CA PHE A 158 9.51 -13.66 18.93
C PHE A 158 8.87 -14.52 17.84
N THR A 159 8.62 -15.80 18.13
CA THR A 159 7.95 -16.70 17.18
C THR A 159 6.52 -16.25 16.88
N TYR A 160 5.81 -15.77 17.89
CA TYR A 160 4.47 -15.23 17.73
C TYR A 160 4.48 -13.94 16.90
N PHE A 161 5.46 -13.06 17.14
CA PHE A 161 5.65 -11.86 16.34
C PHE A 161 5.87 -12.18 14.86
N ASP A 162 6.73 -13.15 14.55
CA ASP A 162 7.04 -13.56 13.18
C ASP A 162 5.79 -14.07 12.44
N VAL A 163 4.97 -14.87 13.12
CA VAL A 163 3.69 -15.36 12.59
C VAL A 163 2.72 -14.21 12.35
N VAL A 164 2.54 -13.32 13.32
CA VAL A 164 1.62 -12.17 13.20
C VAL A 164 2.07 -11.23 12.09
N ASP A 165 3.37 -10.93 12.02
CA ASP A 165 3.96 -10.07 10.99
C ASP A 165 3.73 -10.63 9.59
N HIS A 166 3.92 -11.95 9.41
CA HIS A 166 3.64 -12.61 8.14
C HIS A 166 2.17 -12.44 7.69
N PHE A 167 1.21 -12.67 8.61
CA PHE A 167 -0.20 -12.55 8.26
C PHE A 167 -0.64 -11.10 8.03
N LEU A 168 -0.13 -10.17 8.80
CA LEU A 168 -0.43 -8.75 8.63
C LEU A 168 0.12 -8.21 7.32
N ASN A 169 1.38 -8.47 7.02
CA ASN A 169 2.04 -7.90 5.86
C ASN A 169 1.61 -8.54 4.53
N VAL A 170 1.36 -9.84 4.52
CA VAL A 170 1.04 -10.56 3.27
C VAL A 170 -0.46 -10.50 2.99
N TYR A 171 -1.31 -10.79 3.97
CA TYR A 171 -2.76 -10.96 3.71
C TYR A 171 -3.57 -9.72 4.03
N LEU A 172 -3.36 -9.12 5.20
CA LEU A 172 -4.22 -8.01 5.64
C LEU A 172 -3.97 -6.74 4.84
N MET A 173 -2.72 -6.40 4.54
CA MET A 173 -2.38 -5.22 3.74
C MET A 173 -2.94 -5.33 2.31
N LEU A 174 -2.82 -6.50 1.70
CA LEU A 174 -3.39 -6.74 0.36
C LEU A 174 -4.93 -6.62 0.39
N LEU A 175 -5.58 -7.21 1.40
CA LEU A 175 -7.03 -7.10 1.56
C LEU A 175 -7.48 -5.64 1.69
N ILE A 176 -6.80 -4.84 2.53
CA ILE A 176 -7.11 -3.42 2.70
C ILE A 176 -6.91 -2.68 1.38
N GLY A 177 -5.80 -2.91 0.67
CA GLY A 177 -5.53 -2.29 -0.63
C GLY A 177 -6.59 -2.60 -1.68
N ILE A 178 -7.10 -3.82 -1.71
CA ILE A 178 -8.22 -4.22 -2.57
C ILE A 178 -9.49 -3.45 -2.20
N LEU A 179 -9.82 -3.36 -0.91
CA LEU A 179 -11.01 -2.65 -0.44
C LEU A 179 -10.93 -1.14 -0.70
N GLU A 180 -9.77 -0.53 -0.51
CA GLU A 180 -9.53 0.88 -0.82
C GLU A 180 -9.69 1.17 -2.32
N THR A 181 -9.05 0.38 -3.18
CA THR A 181 -9.15 0.54 -4.64
C THR A 181 -10.55 0.24 -5.16
N ALA A 182 -11.25 -0.73 -4.58
CA ALA A 182 -12.65 -1.00 -4.90
C ALA A 182 -13.56 0.16 -4.46
N GLY A 183 -13.39 0.67 -3.25
CA GLY A 183 -14.17 1.79 -2.73
C GLY A 183 -14.01 3.06 -3.58
N VAL A 184 -12.78 3.47 -3.82
CA VAL A 184 -12.48 4.71 -4.54
C VAL A 184 -12.72 4.57 -6.05
N GLY A 185 -12.30 3.47 -6.67
CA GLY A 185 -12.35 3.31 -8.12
C GLY A 185 -13.71 2.85 -8.65
N TRP A 186 -14.49 2.13 -7.86
CA TRP A 186 -15.72 1.46 -8.33
C TRP A 186 -16.99 1.90 -7.62
N VAL A 187 -16.97 2.06 -6.28
CA VAL A 187 -18.17 2.39 -5.52
C VAL A 187 -18.47 3.89 -5.57
N TYR A 188 -17.44 4.74 -5.40
CA TYR A 188 -17.58 6.19 -5.29
C TYR A 188 -18.35 6.83 -6.44
N GLU A 189 -18.18 6.35 -7.68
CA GLU A 189 -18.80 6.92 -8.87
C GLU A 189 -19.92 6.09 -9.48
N ALA A 190 -20.10 4.85 -9.02
CA ALA A 190 -21.10 3.94 -9.55
C ALA A 190 -22.52 4.54 -9.50
N ASN A 191 -22.86 5.19 -8.41
CA ASN A 191 -24.19 5.79 -8.24
C ASN A 191 -24.49 6.87 -9.27
N GLU A 192 -23.54 7.75 -9.55
CA GLU A 192 -23.72 8.82 -10.56
C GLU A 192 -23.88 8.26 -11.98
N ILE A 193 -23.12 7.23 -12.31
CA ILE A 193 -23.23 6.53 -13.62
C ILE A 193 -24.58 5.84 -13.75
N ILE A 194 -25.05 5.21 -12.70
CA ILE A 194 -26.33 4.50 -12.65
C ILE A 194 -27.52 5.47 -12.73
N GLU A 195 -27.47 6.57 -11.99
CA GLU A 195 -28.53 7.58 -12.02
C GLU A 195 -28.69 8.21 -13.40
N LYS A 196 -27.57 8.50 -14.07
CA LYS A 196 -27.59 9.08 -15.44
C LYS A 196 -28.01 8.09 -16.52
N GLY A 197 -27.70 6.82 -16.35
CA GLY A 197 -27.87 5.80 -17.40
C GLY A 197 -29.12 4.93 -17.27
N GLY A 198 -29.80 4.96 -16.12
CA GLY A 198 -30.99 4.16 -15.86
C GLY A 198 -30.76 2.65 -15.67
N PRO A 199 -31.87 1.86 -15.67
CA PRO A 199 -31.81 0.42 -15.34
C PRO A 199 -30.87 -0.43 -16.21
N PRO A 200 -30.81 -0.26 -17.54
CA PRO A 200 -29.91 -1.08 -18.37
C PRO A 200 -28.44 -0.80 -18.08
N VAL A 201 -28.07 0.46 -17.82
CA VAL A 201 -26.71 0.83 -17.45
C VAL A 201 -26.35 0.29 -16.07
N LYS A 202 -27.28 0.31 -15.11
CA LYS A 202 -27.07 -0.30 -13.80
C LYS A 202 -26.69 -1.78 -13.91
N THR A 203 -27.45 -2.55 -14.69
CA THR A 203 -27.16 -3.97 -14.89
C THR A 203 -25.79 -4.18 -15.57
N ALA A 204 -25.48 -3.38 -16.56
CA ALA A 204 -24.21 -3.46 -17.26
C ALA A 204 -23.02 -3.10 -16.37
N VAL A 205 -23.12 -2.09 -15.50
CA VAL A 205 -22.10 -1.72 -14.49
C VAL A 205 -21.86 -2.86 -13.52
N ILE A 206 -22.93 -3.49 -13.03
CA ILE A 206 -22.82 -4.62 -12.10
C ILE A 206 -22.14 -5.80 -12.78
N ILE A 207 -22.54 -6.16 -14.01
CA ILE A 207 -21.94 -7.26 -14.77
C ILE A 207 -20.44 -6.98 -14.98
N TRP A 208 -20.09 -5.75 -15.36
CA TRP A 208 -18.69 -5.36 -15.55
C TRP A 208 -17.89 -5.43 -14.24
N ALA A 209 -18.43 -4.93 -13.14
CA ALA A 209 -17.78 -4.98 -11.84
C ALA A 209 -17.60 -6.42 -11.34
N VAL A 210 -18.66 -7.22 -11.38
CA VAL A 210 -18.61 -8.65 -10.98
C VAL A 210 -17.68 -9.44 -11.89
N GLY A 211 -17.70 -9.18 -13.19
CA GLY A 211 -16.81 -9.84 -14.15
C GLY A 211 -15.36 -9.50 -13.90
N TYR A 212 -15.02 -8.22 -13.68
CA TYR A 212 -13.65 -7.78 -13.42
C TYR A 212 -13.12 -8.33 -12.09
N TRP A 213 -13.83 -8.10 -10.97
CA TRP A 213 -13.42 -8.57 -9.67
C TRP A 213 -13.49 -10.09 -9.54
N GLY A 214 -14.54 -10.70 -10.09
CA GLY A 214 -14.67 -12.16 -10.11
C GLY A 214 -13.58 -12.85 -10.90
N SER A 215 -13.13 -12.27 -12.01
CA SER A 215 -12.00 -12.81 -12.79
C SER A 215 -10.68 -12.71 -12.02
N LEU A 216 -10.43 -11.60 -11.31
CA LEU A 216 -9.25 -11.44 -10.47
C LEU A 216 -9.22 -12.51 -9.36
N PHE A 217 -10.31 -12.65 -8.61
CA PHE A 217 -10.40 -13.65 -7.54
C PHE A 217 -10.26 -15.08 -8.08
N LEU A 218 -10.98 -15.41 -9.13
CA LEU A 218 -10.93 -16.75 -9.73
C LEU A 218 -9.53 -17.07 -10.26
N CYS A 219 -8.92 -16.16 -10.98
CA CYS A 219 -7.57 -16.35 -11.52
C CYS A 219 -6.52 -16.40 -10.40
N GLY A 220 -6.66 -15.58 -9.36
CA GLY A 220 -5.79 -15.65 -8.18
C GLY A 220 -5.87 -17.01 -7.48
N ILE A 221 -7.07 -17.52 -7.21
CA ILE A 221 -7.28 -18.83 -6.62
C ILE A 221 -6.73 -19.94 -7.53
N LEU A 222 -7.02 -19.91 -8.81
CA LEU A 222 -6.51 -20.90 -9.76
C LEU A 222 -4.98 -20.89 -9.84
N THR A 223 -4.38 -19.73 -9.88
CA THR A 223 -2.92 -19.57 -9.93
C THR A 223 -2.25 -20.09 -8.67
N PHE A 224 -2.83 -19.83 -7.48
CA PHE A 224 -2.23 -20.18 -6.22
C PHE A 224 -2.46 -21.63 -5.80
N PHE A 225 -3.66 -22.19 -6.03
CA PHE A 225 -4.04 -23.50 -5.54
C PHE A 225 -4.07 -24.62 -6.58
N VAL A 226 -4.26 -24.30 -7.86
CA VAL A 226 -4.56 -25.30 -8.88
C VAL A 226 -3.44 -25.43 -9.91
N LEU A 227 -2.83 -24.33 -10.32
CA LEU A 227 -1.85 -24.34 -11.39
C LEU A 227 -0.47 -24.76 -10.87
N PRO A 228 0.22 -25.73 -11.53
CA PRO A 228 1.60 -26.03 -11.25
C PRO A 228 2.49 -24.81 -11.52
N ALA A 229 3.63 -24.73 -10.82
CA ALA A 229 4.53 -23.57 -10.87
C ALA A 229 4.96 -23.12 -12.27
N HIS A 230 5.03 -24.05 -13.25
CA HIS A 230 5.38 -23.73 -14.64
C HIS A 230 4.21 -23.12 -15.44
N LEU A 231 2.98 -23.20 -14.94
CA LEU A 231 1.77 -22.66 -15.58
C LEU A 231 1.25 -21.38 -14.92
N VAL A 232 1.92 -20.87 -13.88
CA VAL A 232 1.53 -19.65 -13.15
C VAL A 232 1.33 -18.45 -14.08
N TYR A 233 2.10 -18.34 -15.16
CA TYR A 233 1.97 -17.27 -16.16
C TYR A 233 0.65 -17.29 -16.94
N PHE A 234 -0.11 -18.40 -16.91
CA PHE A 234 -1.42 -18.47 -17.55
C PHE A 234 -2.52 -17.78 -16.74
N GLY A 235 -2.34 -17.55 -15.44
CA GLY A 235 -3.30 -16.84 -14.60
C GLY A 235 -3.66 -15.45 -15.12
N PRO A 236 -2.69 -14.55 -15.35
CA PRO A 236 -2.95 -13.23 -15.94
C PRO A 236 -3.59 -13.28 -17.32
N LEU A 237 -3.18 -14.24 -18.17
CA LEU A 237 -3.79 -14.41 -19.49
C LEU A 237 -5.26 -14.80 -19.40
N LEU A 238 -5.58 -15.72 -18.49
CA LEU A 238 -6.95 -16.17 -18.24
C LEU A 238 -7.80 -15.03 -17.69
N ASN A 239 -7.24 -14.19 -16.81
CA ASN A 239 -7.89 -12.98 -16.32
C ASN A 239 -8.30 -12.05 -17.47
N VAL A 240 -7.40 -11.77 -18.42
CA VAL A 240 -7.70 -10.93 -19.57
C VAL A 240 -8.86 -11.52 -20.40
N VAL A 241 -8.89 -12.84 -20.61
CA VAL A 241 -9.97 -13.51 -21.34
C VAL A 241 -11.31 -13.31 -20.63
N PHE A 242 -11.38 -13.53 -19.33
CA PHE A 242 -12.61 -13.32 -18.55
C PHE A 242 -13.03 -11.85 -18.51
N CYS A 243 -12.10 -10.91 -18.41
CA CYS A 243 -12.41 -9.48 -18.50
C CYS A 243 -13.00 -9.10 -19.87
N VAL A 244 -12.46 -9.64 -20.95
CA VAL A 244 -13.00 -9.41 -22.30
C VAL A 244 -14.42 -9.97 -22.44
N LEU A 245 -14.66 -11.19 -21.95
CA LEU A 245 -16.01 -11.78 -21.94
C LEU A 245 -17.00 -10.94 -21.13
N ALA A 246 -16.61 -10.50 -19.93
CA ALA A 246 -17.44 -9.63 -19.10
C ALA A 246 -17.72 -8.28 -19.78
N ALA A 247 -16.75 -7.71 -20.47
CA ALA A 247 -16.91 -6.48 -21.25
C ALA A 247 -17.94 -6.66 -22.39
N VAL A 248 -17.85 -7.76 -23.14
CA VAL A 248 -18.78 -8.07 -24.24
C VAL A 248 -20.21 -8.24 -23.72
N VAL A 249 -20.40 -9.02 -22.64
CA VAL A 249 -21.71 -9.21 -22.01
C VAL A 249 -22.28 -7.89 -21.46
N SER A 250 -21.46 -7.12 -20.74
CA SER A 250 -21.85 -5.82 -20.21
C SER A 250 -22.24 -4.83 -21.32
N MET A 251 -21.51 -4.84 -22.42
CA MET A 251 -21.79 -4.01 -23.59
C MET A 251 -23.11 -4.40 -24.22
N ALA A 252 -23.39 -5.68 -24.42
CA ALA A 252 -24.65 -6.19 -24.98
C ALA A 252 -25.85 -5.81 -24.09
N MET A 253 -25.70 -5.88 -22.77
CA MET A 253 -26.76 -5.54 -21.82
C MET A 253 -27.00 -4.04 -21.64
N SER A 254 -26.00 -3.20 -21.93
CA SER A 254 -26.09 -1.75 -21.75
C SER A 254 -26.99 -1.03 -22.74
N GLY A 255 -27.16 -1.59 -23.94
CA GLY A 255 -27.87 -0.95 -25.05
C GLY A 255 -27.19 0.33 -25.62
N LEU A 256 -25.98 0.69 -25.14
CA LEU A 256 -25.30 1.94 -25.49
C LEU A 256 -24.42 1.85 -26.76
N GLY A 257 -24.25 0.66 -27.32
CA GLY A 257 -23.25 0.41 -28.35
C GLY A 257 -21.81 0.50 -27.82
N CYS A 258 -20.82 0.12 -28.64
CA CYS A 258 -19.43 0.01 -28.22
C CYS A 258 -18.85 1.35 -27.71
N SER A 259 -19.03 2.43 -28.45
CA SER A 259 -18.51 3.76 -28.07
C SER A 259 -19.19 4.32 -26.82
N GLY A 260 -20.50 4.12 -26.68
CA GLY A 260 -21.26 4.54 -25.50
C GLY A 260 -20.85 3.76 -24.25
N TRP A 261 -20.74 2.44 -24.35
CA TRP A 261 -20.29 1.58 -23.26
C TRP A 261 -18.89 1.96 -22.80
N TYR A 262 -17.95 2.13 -23.73
CA TYR A 262 -16.58 2.52 -23.41
C TYR A 262 -16.53 3.83 -22.64
N LYS A 263 -17.25 4.86 -23.09
CA LYS A 263 -17.25 6.18 -22.45
C LYS A 263 -17.97 6.20 -21.09
N THR A 264 -19.08 5.45 -20.94
CA THR A 264 -19.96 5.53 -19.78
C THR A 264 -19.58 4.52 -18.71
N ILE A 265 -19.27 3.27 -19.07
CA ILE A 265 -19.04 2.18 -18.12
C ILE A 265 -17.55 1.95 -17.90
N PHE A 266 -16.79 1.71 -18.96
CA PHE A 266 -15.36 1.43 -18.82
C PHE A 266 -14.61 2.67 -18.34
N MET A 267 -14.77 3.80 -19.02
CA MET A 267 -14.12 5.07 -18.69
C MET A 267 -14.89 5.89 -17.66
N GLY A 268 -16.09 5.43 -17.31
CA GLY A 268 -16.91 6.09 -16.29
C GLY A 268 -16.14 6.22 -14.98
N GLY A 269 -16.12 7.43 -14.45
CA GLY A 269 -15.40 7.71 -13.22
C GLY A 269 -13.89 7.94 -13.37
N VAL A 270 -13.20 7.28 -14.25
CA VAL A 270 -11.74 7.35 -14.42
C VAL A 270 -11.26 8.79 -14.59
N ARG A 271 -11.86 9.53 -15.51
CA ARG A 271 -11.49 10.94 -15.75
C ARG A 271 -11.86 11.87 -14.60
N LYS A 272 -13.00 11.63 -13.96
CA LYS A 272 -13.44 12.44 -12.82
C LYS A 272 -12.55 12.20 -11.61
N LEU A 273 -12.23 10.95 -11.30
CA LEU A 273 -11.30 10.60 -10.24
C LEU A 273 -9.91 11.21 -10.50
N GLY A 274 -9.37 11.04 -11.69
CA GLY A 274 -8.12 11.67 -12.08
C GLY A 274 -8.16 13.19 -11.97
N ARG A 275 -9.25 13.84 -12.38
CA ARG A 275 -9.43 15.28 -12.25
C ARG A 275 -9.52 15.75 -10.81
N VAL A 276 -10.18 15.00 -9.93
CA VAL A 276 -10.22 15.33 -8.49
C VAL A 276 -8.81 15.25 -7.91
N LEU A 277 -8.04 14.21 -8.23
CA LEU A 277 -6.66 14.06 -7.77
C LEU A 277 -5.72 15.14 -8.32
N THR A 278 -5.84 15.51 -9.59
CA THR A 278 -5.01 16.55 -10.20
C THR A 278 -5.43 17.97 -9.81
N LYS A 279 -6.72 18.21 -9.58
CA LYS A 279 -7.21 19.52 -9.07
C LYS A 279 -6.81 19.77 -7.62
N LEU A 280 -6.72 18.73 -6.80
CA LEU A 280 -6.10 18.82 -5.47
C LEU A 280 -4.59 19.19 -5.56
N SER A 281 -4.00 19.06 -6.74
CA SER A 281 -2.63 19.47 -7.07
C SER A 281 -2.49 20.93 -7.51
N LYS A 282 -3.57 21.65 -7.78
CA LYS A 282 -3.52 23.04 -8.28
C LYS A 282 -4.27 24.01 -7.39
N GLU A 283 -3.74 25.23 -7.28
CA GLU A 283 -4.44 26.36 -6.67
C GLU A 283 -5.80 26.54 -7.34
N VAL A 284 -6.86 26.56 -6.53
CA VAL A 284 -8.22 26.87 -6.95
C VAL A 284 -8.23 28.30 -7.48
N GLY A 285 -8.18 28.47 -8.78
CA GLY A 285 -8.25 29.80 -9.40
C GLY A 285 -7.86 29.90 -10.86
N ASN A 286 -7.24 28.92 -11.45
CA ASN A 286 -6.82 28.98 -12.85
C ASN A 286 -7.54 27.92 -13.69
N ASP A 287 -8.70 28.29 -14.23
CA ASP A 287 -9.59 27.43 -15.05
C ASP A 287 -9.04 27.12 -16.46
N LYS A 288 -7.81 27.53 -16.77
CA LYS A 288 -7.17 27.18 -18.04
C LYS A 288 -6.54 25.79 -17.94
N GLN A 289 -7.30 24.81 -18.37
CA GLN A 289 -6.86 23.43 -18.50
C GLN A 289 -5.82 23.36 -19.62
N GLU A 290 -4.56 23.09 -19.26
CA GLU A 290 -3.51 22.90 -20.25
C GLU A 290 -3.65 21.52 -20.90
N TRP A 291 -3.41 21.42 -22.23
CA TRP A 291 -3.62 20.21 -23.04
C TRP A 291 -2.86 18.97 -22.56
N TRP A 292 -1.75 19.14 -21.88
CA TRP A 292 -0.94 18.05 -21.31
C TRP A 292 -1.49 17.49 -19.99
N GLU A 293 -2.46 18.12 -19.36
CA GLU A 293 -3.10 17.64 -18.12
C GLU A 293 -4.07 16.47 -18.36
N ASN A 294 -4.68 16.42 -19.53
CA ASN A 294 -5.62 15.36 -19.90
C ASN A 294 -5.03 13.94 -19.83
N PRO A 295 -3.79 13.64 -20.28
CA PRO A 295 -3.21 12.33 -20.13
C PRO A 295 -2.93 11.95 -18.68
N PHE A 296 -2.57 12.90 -17.80
CA PHE A 296 -2.35 12.64 -16.38
C PHE A 296 -3.65 12.35 -15.62
N GLU A 297 -4.75 13.03 -15.94
CA GLU A 297 -6.07 12.73 -15.38
C GLU A 297 -6.49 11.29 -15.71
N PHE A 298 -6.31 10.90 -16.97
CA PHE A 298 -6.59 9.54 -17.40
C PHE A 298 -5.69 8.53 -16.69
N TYR A 299 -4.38 8.78 -16.64
CA TYR A 299 -3.39 7.90 -16.04
C TYR A 299 -3.73 7.55 -14.60
N TRP A 300 -3.93 8.55 -13.73
CA TRP A 300 -4.21 8.32 -12.31
C TRP A 300 -5.54 7.61 -12.08
N GLY A 301 -6.59 8.02 -12.77
CA GLY A 301 -7.89 7.37 -12.64
C GLY A 301 -7.87 5.92 -13.14
N PHE A 302 -7.17 5.64 -14.24
CA PHE A 302 -7.00 4.28 -14.77
C PHE A 302 -6.15 3.41 -13.84
N MET A 303 -5.07 3.95 -13.31
CA MET A 303 -4.21 3.25 -12.36
C MET A 303 -5.00 2.80 -11.13
N ILE A 304 -5.74 3.70 -10.48
CA ILE A 304 -6.49 3.36 -9.26
C ILE A 304 -7.63 2.38 -9.56
N LYS A 305 -8.35 2.57 -10.67
CA LYS A 305 -9.54 1.75 -10.97
C LYS A 305 -9.19 0.34 -11.45
N TYR A 306 -8.16 0.20 -12.29
CA TYR A 306 -7.86 -1.05 -12.98
C TYR A 306 -6.49 -1.63 -12.66
N TRP A 307 -5.45 -0.81 -12.74
CA TRP A 307 -4.09 -1.32 -12.63
C TRP A 307 -3.72 -1.72 -11.20
N CYS A 308 -4.04 -0.88 -10.20
CA CYS A 308 -3.71 -1.20 -8.80
C CYS A 308 -4.39 -2.49 -8.32
N PRO A 309 -5.71 -2.71 -8.52
CA PRO A 309 -6.31 -4.00 -8.17
C PRO A 309 -5.66 -5.18 -8.89
N PHE A 310 -5.38 -5.04 -10.18
CA PHE A 310 -4.72 -6.09 -10.97
C PHE A 310 -3.30 -6.40 -10.47
N ALA A 311 -2.53 -5.40 -10.06
CA ALA A 311 -1.16 -5.56 -9.57
C ALA A 311 -1.11 -6.15 -8.14
N ILE A 312 -2.17 -5.99 -7.36
CA ILE A 312 -2.29 -6.54 -6.00
C ILE A 312 -2.60 -8.05 -6.04
N PHE A 313 -3.40 -8.49 -7.01
CA PHE A 313 -3.73 -9.91 -7.24
C PHE A 313 -2.64 -10.63 -8.03
#